data_b9c2aa12513078e4ae9e02a91b193f07
#
_entry.id   b9c2aa12513078e4ae9e02a91b193f07
#
_cell.length_a   1.000
_cell.length_b   1.000
_cell.length_c   1.000
_cell.angle_alpha   90.00
_cell.angle_beta   90.00
_cell.angle_gamma   90.00
#
_symmetry.space_group_name_H-M   'P 1'
#
loop_
_entity.id
_entity.type
_entity.pdbx_description
1 polymer ?
#
loop_
_entity_poly.entity_id
_entity_poly.type
_entity_poly.pdbx_seq_one_letter_code
_entity_poly.pdbx_strand_id
1 'polypeptide(L)'
;PLNFGVAEEEAKERARKALKLVGLPEDLLKKSPFDLSGGQMRRVAIAGVLAMKPEVLVLDEPTAGLDPRGRREIMDMFYQLHKKEGISIVLVTHSMEDVSQYADKIIVMHRGTIYKEGTPREIFSSPKELVELGLDVPETIRFQLKLEEKLGREIGKPSLSLEELVSNLHLLKTGETGYDG
;
A
#
# COMPACT_ATOMS: atom_id res chain seq x y z
N PRO A 1 -1.49 -15.07 21.62
CA PRO A 1 -0.48 -16.09 21.86
C PRO A 1 -0.91 -17.14 22.93
N LEU A 2 -1.47 -16.71 24.05
CA LEU A 2 -1.86 -17.64 25.14
C LEU A 2 -2.76 -18.80 24.66
N ASN A 3 -3.79 -18.51 23.86
CA ASN A 3 -4.72 -19.50 23.32
C ASN A 3 -4.06 -20.52 22.36
N PHE A 4 -2.81 -20.26 21.96
CA PHE A 4 -2.00 -21.16 21.12
C PHE A 4 -0.90 -21.86 21.91
N GLY A 5 -1.03 -21.94 23.24
CA GLY A 5 -0.11 -22.67 24.10
C GLY A 5 1.23 -21.97 24.34
N VAL A 6 1.34 -20.68 24.02
CA VAL A 6 2.54 -19.90 24.33
C VAL A 6 2.56 -19.57 25.81
N ALA A 7 3.72 -19.77 26.48
CA ALA A 7 3.89 -19.45 27.89
C ALA A 7 3.62 -17.96 28.17
N GLU A 8 3.07 -17.66 29.35
CA GLU A 8 2.60 -16.30 29.69
C GLU A 8 3.69 -15.25 29.56
N GLU A 9 4.90 -15.52 30.04
CA GLU A 9 6.02 -14.58 29.97
C GLU A 9 6.47 -14.33 28.51
N GLU A 10 6.49 -15.38 27.68
CA GLU A 10 6.78 -15.25 26.27
C GLU A 10 5.67 -14.48 25.54
N ALA A 11 4.41 -14.72 25.88
CA ALA A 11 3.29 -13.97 25.29
C ALA A 11 3.36 -12.47 25.62
N LYS A 12 3.73 -12.12 26.86
CA LYS A 12 3.95 -10.71 27.26
C LYS A 12 5.09 -10.07 26.48
N GLU A 13 6.21 -10.79 26.32
CA GLU A 13 7.35 -10.29 25.56
C GLU A 13 7.00 -10.10 24.07
N ARG A 14 6.29 -11.04 23.46
CA ARG A 14 5.78 -10.90 22.08
C ARG A 14 4.86 -9.69 21.93
N ALA A 15 3.97 -9.44 22.90
CA ALA A 15 3.08 -8.28 22.90
C ALA A 15 3.87 -6.96 22.98
N ARG A 16 4.90 -6.87 23.84
CA ARG A 16 5.76 -5.67 23.91
C ARG A 16 6.47 -5.40 22.60
N LYS A 17 7.07 -6.44 22.00
CA LYS A 17 7.73 -6.32 20.69
C LYS A 17 6.75 -5.88 19.60
N ALA A 18 5.57 -6.47 19.57
CA ALA A 18 4.54 -6.12 18.59
C ALA A 18 4.07 -4.67 18.73
N LEU A 19 3.87 -4.15 19.95
CA LEU A 19 3.53 -2.72 20.15
C LEU A 19 4.64 -1.80 19.64
N LYS A 20 5.90 -2.14 19.89
CA LYS A 20 7.05 -1.37 19.40
C LYS A 20 7.09 -1.36 17.86
N LEU A 21 6.82 -2.49 17.21
CA LEU A 21 6.78 -2.60 15.74
C LEU A 21 5.71 -1.70 15.11
N VAL A 22 4.58 -1.50 15.78
CA VAL A 22 3.51 -0.60 15.30
C VAL A 22 3.66 0.84 15.82
N GLY A 23 4.80 1.17 16.45
CA GLY A 23 5.10 2.52 16.93
C GLY A 23 4.26 2.97 18.13
N LEU A 24 3.81 2.03 18.96
CA LEU A 24 3.07 2.33 20.18
C LEU A 24 3.94 2.14 21.42
N PRO A 25 3.81 3.01 22.44
CA PRO A 25 4.54 2.89 23.69
C PRO A 25 3.99 1.75 24.55
N GLU A 26 4.85 1.17 25.39
CA GLU A 26 4.53 0.01 26.23
C GLU A 26 3.49 0.28 27.32
N ASP A 27 3.35 1.53 27.76
CA ASP A 27 2.36 1.92 28.76
C ASP A 27 0.91 1.64 28.31
N LEU A 28 0.68 1.53 27.02
CA LEU A 28 -0.63 1.14 26.45
C LEU A 28 -1.04 -0.29 26.81
N LEU A 29 -0.09 -1.19 27.16
CA LEU A 29 -0.43 -2.54 27.62
C LEU A 29 -1.33 -2.57 28.86
N LYS A 30 -1.32 -1.49 29.66
CA LYS A 30 -2.10 -1.37 30.90
C LYS A 30 -3.39 -0.58 30.73
N LYS A 31 -3.61 0.04 29.57
CA LYS A 31 -4.81 0.85 29.28
C LYS A 31 -5.95 -0.01 28.82
N SER A 32 -7.17 0.43 29.18
CA SER A 32 -8.38 -0.15 28.59
C SER A 32 -8.45 0.15 27.09
N PRO A 33 -8.91 -0.77 26.25
CA PRO A 33 -9.17 -0.49 24.83
C PRO A 33 -10.07 0.73 24.61
N PHE A 34 -10.97 1.04 25.56
CA PHE A 34 -11.89 2.18 25.48
C PHE A 34 -11.19 3.53 25.71
N ASP A 35 -9.98 3.54 26.26
CA ASP A 35 -9.19 4.75 26.49
C ASP A 35 -8.24 5.06 25.31
N LEU A 36 -8.29 4.27 24.25
CA LEU A 36 -7.44 4.41 23.08
C LEU A 36 -8.10 5.28 22.01
N SER A 37 -7.30 6.12 21.34
CA SER A 37 -7.76 6.78 20.11
C SER A 37 -8.02 5.76 19.00
N GLY A 38 -8.84 6.11 17.99
CA GLY A 38 -9.12 5.21 16.86
C GLY A 38 -7.85 4.70 16.16
N GLY A 39 -6.85 5.58 15.98
CA GLY A 39 -5.56 5.20 15.41
C GLY A 39 -4.76 4.25 16.32
N GLN A 40 -4.79 4.46 17.64
CA GLN A 40 -4.16 3.55 18.60
C GLN A 40 -4.86 2.20 18.64
N MET A 41 -6.20 2.16 18.63
CA MET A 41 -6.96 0.90 18.57
C MET A 41 -6.59 0.08 17.34
N ARG A 42 -6.49 0.73 16.17
CA ARG A 42 -6.10 0.06 14.92
C ARG A 42 -4.68 -0.52 15.01
N ARG A 43 -3.71 0.26 15.51
CA ARG A 43 -2.33 -0.21 15.71
C ARG A 43 -2.24 -1.33 16.74
N VAL A 44 -3.02 -1.28 17.81
CA VAL A 44 -3.12 -2.36 18.82
C VAL A 44 -3.69 -3.63 18.20
N ALA A 45 -4.73 -3.54 17.36
CA ALA A 45 -5.28 -4.69 16.66
C ALA A 45 -4.23 -5.36 15.76
N ILE A 46 -3.46 -4.57 15.00
CA ILE A 46 -2.35 -5.06 14.17
C ILE A 46 -1.27 -5.71 15.05
N ALA A 47 -0.89 -5.06 16.16
CA ALA A 47 0.08 -5.63 17.12
C ALA A 47 -0.37 -6.97 17.69
N GLY A 48 -1.69 -7.14 17.95
CA GLY A 48 -2.27 -8.40 18.40
C GLY A 48 -2.04 -9.54 17.41
N VAL A 49 -2.16 -9.27 16.10
CA VAL A 49 -1.85 -10.25 15.04
C VAL A 49 -0.34 -10.49 14.95
N LEU A 50 0.48 -9.44 14.96
CA LEU A 50 1.94 -9.56 14.90
C LEU A 50 2.55 -10.34 16.07
N ALA A 51 1.93 -10.27 17.26
CA ALA A 51 2.36 -11.07 18.43
C ALA A 51 2.25 -12.59 18.21
N MET A 52 1.50 -13.01 17.20
CA MET A 52 1.39 -14.40 16.74
C MET A 52 2.57 -14.84 15.88
N LYS A 53 3.45 -13.89 15.46
CA LYS A 53 4.56 -14.09 14.53
C LYS A 53 4.12 -14.70 13.20
N PRO A 54 3.18 -14.09 12.47
CA PRO A 54 2.74 -14.60 11.19
C PRO A 54 3.86 -14.46 10.13
N GLU A 55 3.97 -15.43 9.24
CA GLU A 55 4.81 -15.33 8.03
C GLU A 55 4.11 -14.53 6.94
N VAL A 56 2.78 -14.56 6.92
CA VAL A 56 1.94 -13.85 5.95
C VAL A 56 0.88 -13.04 6.71
N LEU A 57 0.73 -11.77 6.35
CA LEU A 57 -0.29 -10.87 6.86
C LEU A 57 -1.24 -10.48 5.73
N VAL A 58 -2.52 -10.83 5.88
CA VAL A 58 -3.58 -10.44 4.92
C VAL A 58 -4.31 -9.23 5.47
N LEU A 59 -4.39 -8.18 4.68
CA LEU A 59 -4.99 -6.89 5.03
C LEU A 59 -6.09 -6.55 4.04
N ASP A 60 -7.30 -6.39 4.53
CA ASP A 60 -8.46 -5.99 3.74
C ASP A 60 -8.81 -4.54 4.07
N GLU A 61 -8.65 -3.64 3.08
CA GLU A 61 -8.87 -2.20 3.17
C GLU A 61 -8.27 -1.56 4.45
N PRO A 62 -6.98 -1.79 4.76
CA PRO A 62 -6.42 -1.40 6.06
C PRO A 62 -6.37 0.12 6.29
N THR A 63 -6.53 0.92 5.25
CA THR A 63 -6.49 2.40 5.30
C THR A 63 -7.87 3.05 5.18
N ALA A 64 -8.96 2.25 5.07
CA ALA A 64 -10.30 2.79 4.94
C ALA A 64 -10.68 3.72 6.10
N GLY A 65 -11.27 4.87 5.78
CA GLY A 65 -11.71 5.87 6.76
C GLY A 65 -10.59 6.69 7.43
N LEU A 66 -9.34 6.53 6.99
CA LEU A 66 -8.24 7.37 7.45
C LEU A 66 -8.09 8.63 6.59
N ASP A 67 -7.61 9.69 7.22
CA ASP A 67 -7.14 10.87 6.51
C ASP A 67 -5.85 10.55 5.72
N PRO A 68 -5.41 11.41 4.79
CA PRO A 68 -4.24 11.14 3.94
C PRO A 68 -2.94 10.92 4.73
N ARG A 69 -2.79 11.55 5.90
CA ARG A 69 -1.64 11.38 6.75
C ARG A 69 -1.65 10.02 7.45
N GLY A 70 -2.78 9.67 8.08
CA GLY A 70 -2.96 8.38 8.74
C GLY A 70 -2.82 7.20 7.77
N ARG A 71 -3.31 7.35 6.51
CA ARG A 71 -3.11 6.37 5.46
C ARG A 71 -1.61 6.12 5.21
N ARG A 72 -0.84 7.16 4.94
CA ARG A 72 0.62 7.04 4.72
C ARG A 72 1.32 6.39 5.91
N GLU A 73 1.04 6.85 7.13
CA GLU A 73 1.66 6.28 8.33
C GLU A 73 1.41 4.77 8.49
N ILE A 74 0.22 4.30 8.17
CA ILE A 74 -0.15 2.88 8.24
C ILE A 74 0.51 2.09 7.11
N MET A 75 0.52 2.60 5.87
CA MET A 75 1.16 1.93 4.74
C MET A 75 2.68 1.86 4.90
N ASP A 76 3.32 2.93 5.36
CA ASP A 76 4.76 2.95 5.67
C ASP A 76 5.10 1.94 6.77
N MET A 77 4.25 1.81 7.80
CA MET A 77 4.42 0.80 8.83
C MET A 77 4.39 -0.62 8.24
N PHE A 78 3.42 -0.94 7.37
CA PHE A 78 3.35 -2.25 6.71
C PHE A 78 4.56 -2.49 5.82
N TYR A 79 4.98 -1.49 5.06
CA TYR A 79 6.18 -1.57 4.24
C TYR A 79 7.44 -1.87 5.08
N GLN A 80 7.59 -1.22 6.24
CA GLN A 80 8.69 -1.50 7.16
C GLN A 80 8.62 -2.90 7.77
N LEU A 81 7.42 -3.40 8.11
CA LEU A 81 7.23 -4.78 8.56
C LEU A 81 7.66 -5.78 7.49
N HIS A 82 7.29 -5.54 6.22
CA HIS A 82 7.74 -6.38 5.12
C HIS A 82 9.27 -6.37 4.96
N LYS A 83 9.86 -5.17 4.85
CA LYS A 83 11.31 -5.02 4.55
C LYS A 83 12.23 -5.41 5.71
N LYS A 84 11.84 -5.16 6.97
CA LYS A 84 12.70 -5.39 8.15
C LYS A 84 12.43 -6.71 8.85
N GLU A 85 11.17 -7.12 8.92
CA GLU A 85 10.77 -8.33 9.66
C GLU A 85 10.56 -9.53 8.71
N GLY A 86 10.63 -9.33 7.39
CA GLY A 86 10.45 -10.38 6.38
C GLY A 86 9.04 -10.93 6.27
N ILE A 87 8.03 -10.21 6.79
CA ILE A 87 6.63 -10.63 6.73
C ILE A 87 6.11 -10.42 5.31
N SER A 88 5.54 -11.47 4.69
CA SER A 88 4.83 -11.32 3.43
C SER A 88 3.49 -10.62 3.65
N ILE A 89 3.18 -9.59 2.85
CA ILE A 89 1.93 -8.84 2.99
C ILE A 89 1.07 -9.04 1.75
N VAL A 90 -0.17 -9.47 1.96
CA VAL A 90 -1.23 -9.51 0.95
C VAL A 90 -2.18 -8.36 1.26
N LEU A 91 -2.19 -7.35 0.39
CA LEU A 91 -3.05 -6.19 0.53
C LEU A 91 -4.24 -6.30 -0.43
N VAL A 92 -5.45 -6.28 0.10
CA VAL A 92 -6.69 -6.12 -0.69
C VAL A 92 -7.11 -4.66 -0.58
N THR A 93 -7.15 -3.96 -1.70
CA THR A 93 -7.47 -2.52 -1.73
C THR A 93 -7.96 -2.08 -3.11
N HIS A 94 -8.71 -0.98 -3.13
CA HIS A 94 -9.07 -0.24 -4.33
C HIS A 94 -8.24 1.05 -4.48
N SER A 95 -7.27 1.31 -3.61
CA SER A 95 -6.38 2.47 -3.68
C SER A 95 -5.25 2.23 -4.67
N MET A 96 -5.35 2.79 -5.85
CA MET A 96 -4.33 2.65 -6.88
C MET A 96 -3.03 3.36 -6.52
N GLU A 97 -3.08 4.40 -5.69
CA GLU A 97 -1.91 5.07 -5.12
C GLU A 97 -1.11 4.12 -4.22
N ASP A 98 -1.78 3.44 -3.29
CA ASP A 98 -1.12 2.49 -2.39
C ASP A 98 -0.51 1.34 -3.19
N VAL A 99 -1.25 0.82 -4.18
CA VAL A 99 -0.79 -0.26 -5.06
C VAL A 99 0.43 0.16 -5.88
N SER A 100 0.42 1.35 -6.48
CA SER A 100 1.54 1.83 -7.31
C SER A 100 2.80 2.10 -6.51
N GLN A 101 2.67 2.52 -5.25
CA GLN A 101 3.76 2.93 -4.38
C GLN A 101 4.38 1.77 -3.59
N TYR A 102 3.57 0.82 -3.12
CA TYR A 102 4.02 -0.17 -2.13
C TYR A 102 4.06 -1.61 -2.63
N ALA A 103 3.33 -1.96 -3.72
CA ALA A 103 3.26 -3.33 -4.17
C ALA A 103 4.50 -3.75 -4.96
N ASP A 104 5.05 -4.92 -4.66
CA ASP A 104 6.05 -5.59 -5.51
C ASP A 104 5.36 -6.35 -6.66
N LYS A 105 4.15 -6.91 -6.40
CA LYS A 105 3.33 -7.64 -7.37
C LYS A 105 1.85 -7.30 -7.17
N ILE A 106 1.14 -7.17 -8.29
CA ILE A 106 -0.30 -6.90 -8.33
C ILE A 106 -1.03 -8.09 -8.95
N ILE A 107 -2.17 -8.44 -8.39
CA ILE A 107 -3.13 -9.37 -8.95
C ILE A 107 -4.43 -8.62 -9.17
N VAL A 108 -4.81 -8.42 -10.42
CA VAL A 108 -6.06 -7.78 -10.80
C VAL A 108 -7.15 -8.83 -10.85
N MET A 109 -8.19 -8.65 -10.03
CA MET A 109 -9.37 -9.52 -10.00
C MET A 109 -10.52 -8.90 -10.79
N HIS A 110 -11.14 -9.68 -11.66
CA HIS A 110 -12.36 -9.28 -12.36
C HIS A 110 -13.36 -10.44 -12.39
N ARG A 111 -14.61 -10.19 -11.98
CA ARG A 111 -15.71 -11.18 -11.94
C ARG A 111 -15.33 -12.51 -11.30
N GLY A 112 -14.57 -12.46 -10.19
CA GLY A 112 -14.17 -13.64 -9.42
C GLY A 112 -13.01 -14.45 -10.01
N THR A 113 -12.36 -13.96 -11.05
CA THR A 113 -11.18 -14.60 -11.68
C THR A 113 -9.99 -13.66 -11.70
N ILE A 114 -8.79 -14.22 -11.79
CA ILE A 114 -7.57 -13.43 -12.03
C ILE A 114 -7.62 -12.97 -13.50
N TYR A 115 -7.67 -11.65 -13.68
CA TYR A 115 -7.63 -11.03 -15.00
C TYR A 115 -6.18 -10.81 -15.48
N LYS A 116 -5.33 -10.27 -14.65
CA LYS A 116 -3.94 -9.95 -14.95
C LYS A 116 -3.09 -9.99 -13.68
N GLU A 117 -1.83 -10.36 -13.80
CA GLU A 117 -0.86 -10.26 -12.71
C GLU A 117 0.47 -9.73 -13.23
N GLY A 118 1.21 -9.02 -12.38
CA GLY A 118 2.49 -8.44 -12.75
C GLY A 118 2.98 -7.42 -11.74
N THR A 119 4.08 -6.77 -12.06
CA THR A 119 4.60 -5.61 -11.33
C THR A 119 3.69 -4.38 -11.54
N PRO A 120 3.76 -3.35 -10.68
CA PRO A 120 3.03 -2.10 -10.92
C PRO A 120 3.29 -1.53 -12.33
N ARG A 121 4.53 -1.57 -12.80
CA ARG A 121 4.90 -1.09 -14.13
C ARG A 121 4.19 -1.85 -15.25
N GLU A 122 4.10 -3.18 -15.14
CA GLU A 122 3.43 -4.01 -16.15
C GLU A 122 1.92 -3.82 -16.12
N ILE A 123 1.31 -3.74 -14.93
CA ILE A 123 -0.13 -3.55 -14.80
C ILE A 123 -0.56 -2.18 -15.31
N PHE A 124 0.12 -1.12 -14.91
CA PHE A 124 -0.23 0.24 -15.32
C PHE A 124 0.34 0.65 -16.69
N SER A 125 1.00 -0.25 -17.42
CA SER A 125 1.45 0.03 -18.80
C SER A 125 0.30 0.26 -19.78
N SER A 126 -0.88 -0.28 -19.49
CA SER A 126 -2.10 -0.16 -20.30
C SER A 126 -3.26 0.45 -19.48
N PRO A 127 -3.15 1.73 -19.08
CA PRO A 127 -4.10 2.31 -18.14
C PRO A 127 -5.52 2.43 -18.71
N LYS A 128 -5.69 2.59 -20.02
CA LYS A 128 -7.00 2.63 -20.68
C LYS A 128 -7.76 1.31 -20.53
N GLU A 129 -7.06 0.18 -20.64
CA GLU A 129 -7.61 -1.16 -20.41
C GLU A 129 -8.18 -1.31 -19.00
N LEU A 130 -7.47 -0.81 -17.98
CA LEU A 130 -7.93 -0.85 -16.58
C LEU A 130 -9.20 0.00 -16.38
N VAL A 131 -9.24 1.18 -16.97
CA VAL A 131 -10.41 2.08 -16.89
C VAL A 131 -11.64 1.43 -17.58
N GLU A 132 -11.47 0.76 -18.72
CA GLU A 132 -12.54 0.03 -19.41
C GLU A 132 -13.10 -1.13 -18.58
N LEU A 133 -12.28 -1.74 -17.72
CA LEU A 133 -12.70 -2.74 -16.74
C LEU A 133 -13.41 -2.15 -15.51
N GLY A 134 -13.53 -0.83 -15.44
CA GLY A 134 -14.08 -0.12 -14.27
C GLY A 134 -13.13 -0.01 -13.10
N LEU A 135 -11.83 -0.26 -13.32
CA LEU A 135 -10.78 -0.05 -12.34
C LEU A 135 -10.26 1.39 -12.41
N ASP A 136 -9.77 1.88 -11.29
CA ASP A 136 -9.13 3.18 -11.25
C ASP A 136 -7.65 3.08 -11.61
N VAL A 137 -6.99 4.22 -11.78
CA VAL A 137 -5.55 4.35 -12.01
C VAL A 137 -4.99 5.44 -11.09
N PRO A 138 -3.68 5.40 -10.75
CA PRO A 138 -3.05 6.47 -9.97
C PRO A 138 -3.33 7.87 -10.52
N GLU A 139 -3.44 8.86 -9.64
CA GLU A 139 -3.76 10.25 -10.05
C GLU A 139 -2.76 10.82 -11.06
N THR A 140 -1.50 10.46 -10.95
CA THR A 140 -0.44 10.85 -11.90
C THR A 140 -0.73 10.33 -13.31
N ILE A 141 -1.15 9.08 -13.44
CA ILE A 141 -1.55 8.47 -14.72
C ILE A 141 -2.84 9.09 -15.22
N ARG A 142 -3.82 9.31 -14.34
CA ARG A 142 -5.09 9.96 -14.71
C ARG A 142 -4.87 11.37 -15.25
N PHE A 143 -3.98 12.14 -14.61
CA PHE A 143 -3.59 13.47 -15.09
C PHE A 143 -2.91 13.38 -16.45
N GLN A 144 -1.95 12.44 -16.61
CA GLN A 144 -1.25 12.21 -17.86
C GLN A 144 -2.21 11.90 -19.01
N LEU A 145 -3.14 10.96 -18.84
CA LEU A 145 -4.14 10.60 -19.84
C LEU A 145 -5.01 11.79 -20.27
N LYS A 146 -5.46 12.62 -19.32
CA LYS A 146 -6.23 13.84 -19.62
C LYS A 146 -5.41 14.88 -20.41
N LEU A 147 -4.12 14.96 -20.12
CA LEU A 147 -3.24 15.88 -20.83
C LEU A 147 -2.97 15.38 -22.25
N GLU A 148 -2.71 14.09 -22.44
CA GLU A 148 -2.55 13.44 -23.74
C GLU A 148 -3.78 13.61 -24.62
N GLU A 149 -4.97 13.44 -24.06
CA GLU A 149 -6.25 13.68 -24.77
C GLU A 149 -6.33 15.13 -25.28
N LYS A 150 -5.99 16.13 -24.46
CA LYS A 150 -5.99 17.55 -24.83
C LYS A 150 -4.92 17.91 -25.88
N LEU A 151 -3.77 17.26 -25.81
CA LEU A 151 -2.64 17.51 -26.72
C LEU A 151 -2.76 16.73 -28.03
N GLY A 152 -3.62 15.71 -28.10
CA GLY A 152 -3.76 14.80 -29.22
C GLY A 152 -2.54 13.93 -29.48
N ARG A 153 -1.67 13.74 -28.49
CA ARG A 153 -0.45 12.92 -28.56
C ARG A 153 -0.07 12.35 -27.18
N GLU A 154 0.60 11.20 -27.20
CA GLU A 154 1.22 10.64 -26.00
C GLU A 154 2.42 11.48 -25.53
N ILE A 155 2.67 11.47 -24.21
CA ILE A 155 3.75 12.25 -23.58
C ILE A 155 4.78 11.37 -22.87
N GLY A 156 4.70 10.06 -23.02
CA GLY A 156 5.65 9.10 -22.47
C GLY A 156 5.00 7.87 -21.85
N LYS A 157 5.81 7.08 -21.16
CA LYS A 157 5.29 5.93 -20.41
C LYS A 157 4.41 6.41 -19.25
N PRO A 158 3.39 5.61 -18.82
CA PRO A 158 2.55 5.96 -17.68
C PRO A 158 3.36 6.26 -16.42
N SER A 159 3.13 7.42 -15.82
CA SER A 159 3.88 7.93 -14.66
C SER A 159 3.31 7.35 -13.38
N LEU A 160 4.07 6.51 -12.68
CA LEU A 160 3.67 5.91 -11.40
C LEU A 160 3.93 6.84 -10.21
N SER A 161 4.79 7.85 -10.37
CA SER A 161 5.08 8.84 -9.35
C SER A 161 5.00 10.27 -9.89
N LEU A 162 4.97 11.24 -8.97
CA LEU A 162 4.98 12.65 -9.34
C LEU A 162 6.29 13.04 -10.04
N GLU A 163 7.41 12.47 -9.61
CA GLU A 163 8.74 12.72 -10.19
C GLU A 163 8.80 12.25 -11.65
N GLU A 164 8.24 11.06 -11.93
CA GLU A 164 8.13 10.56 -13.31
C GLU A 164 7.23 11.45 -14.16
N LEU A 165 6.10 11.91 -13.62
CA LEU A 165 5.20 12.81 -14.31
C LEU A 165 5.90 14.14 -14.66
N VAL A 166 6.60 14.73 -13.70
CA VAL A 166 7.37 15.98 -13.91
C VAL A 166 8.44 15.76 -14.98
N SER A 167 9.14 14.63 -14.96
CA SER A 167 10.15 14.29 -15.98
C SER A 167 9.54 14.18 -17.36
N ASN A 168 8.42 13.49 -17.53
CA ASN A 168 7.70 13.40 -18.80
C ASN A 168 7.24 14.78 -19.31
N LEU A 169 6.75 15.64 -18.41
CA LEU A 169 6.33 17.00 -18.76
C LEU A 169 7.53 17.89 -19.17
N HIS A 170 8.68 17.69 -18.55
CA HIS A 170 9.90 18.42 -18.91
C HIS A 170 10.37 18.04 -20.33
N LEU A 171 10.43 16.75 -20.64
CA LEU A 171 10.74 16.24 -21.98
C LEU A 171 9.76 16.78 -23.04
N LEU A 172 8.48 16.85 -22.70
CA LEU A 172 7.47 17.42 -23.58
C LEU A 172 7.77 18.90 -23.93
N LYS A 173 8.26 19.68 -22.95
CA LYS A 173 8.57 21.11 -23.11
C LYS A 173 9.87 21.34 -23.91
N THR A 174 10.88 20.49 -23.70
CA THR A 174 12.18 20.62 -24.39
C THR A 174 12.18 20.04 -25.79
N GLY A 175 11.14 19.31 -26.20
CA GLY A 175 11.06 18.67 -27.51
C GLY A 175 11.95 17.44 -27.66
N GLU A 176 12.60 16.99 -26.57
CA GLU A 176 13.36 15.75 -26.52
C GLU A 176 12.40 14.59 -26.34
N THR A 177 12.24 13.78 -27.40
CA THR A 177 11.47 12.54 -27.31
C THR A 177 12.28 11.52 -26.50
N GLY A 178 11.87 11.25 -25.26
CA GLY A 178 12.48 10.23 -24.41
C GLY A 178 12.18 8.80 -24.88
N TYR A 179 12.48 8.51 -26.13
CA TYR A 179 12.49 7.16 -26.68
C TYR A 179 13.96 6.78 -26.96
N ASP A 180 14.66 6.32 -25.93
CA ASP A 180 15.85 5.51 -26.10
C ASP A 180 15.76 4.27 -25.20
N GLY A 181 15.69 3.07 -25.88
CA GLY A 181 16.00 1.76 -25.35
C GLY A 181 14.92 1.05 -24.56
#